data_0c8b230ee2815431e39fd0fc8d416fc2
#
_entry.id   0c8b230ee2815431e39fd0fc8d416fc2
#
_cell.length_a   1.000
_cell.length_b   1.000
_cell.length_c   1.000
_cell.angle_alpha   90.00
_cell.angle_beta   90.00
_cell.angle_gamma   90.00
#
_symmetry.space_group_name_H-M   'P 1'
#
loop_
_entity.id
_entity.type
_entity.pdbx_description
1 polymer ?
#
loop_
_entity_poly.entity_id
_entity_poly.type
_entity_poly.pdbx_seq_one_letter_code
_entity_poly.pdbx_strand_id
1 'polypeptide(L)'
;MDQVAKWQQYPFDKETQEEVNALLNNPKALEDAFYTDLSFGTGGMRGIMGVGTNRVNRYTFGRNTQGICNYIKKSFPDKRAKVIIGYDCRYQSDTLAQTVADIFSANSIDVYLFSALRPTPEVSFAIRELGAQLSLIHI
;
A
#
# COMPACT_ATOMS: atom_id res chain seq x y z
N MET A 1 -5.52 -20.90 8.29
CA MET A 1 -5.93 -21.65 7.09
C MET A 1 -6.93 -20.90 6.21
N ASP A 2 -7.89 -20.19 6.75
CA ASP A 2 -8.90 -19.44 5.95
C ASP A 2 -8.31 -18.35 5.02
N GLN A 3 -7.25 -17.66 5.46
CA GLN A 3 -6.61 -16.61 4.65
C GLN A 3 -5.87 -17.17 3.43
N VAL A 4 -5.16 -18.28 3.57
CA VAL A 4 -4.43 -18.91 2.45
C VAL A 4 -5.42 -19.29 1.34
N ALA A 5 -6.52 -19.95 1.69
CA ALA A 5 -7.55 -20.34 0.74
C ALA A 5 -8.18 -19.15 0.00
N LYS A 6 -8.32 -17.99 0.67
CA LYS A 6 -8.80 -16.76 0.02
C LYS A 6 -7.83 -16.25 -1.04
N TRP A 7 -6.54 -16.33 -0.79
CA TRP A 7 -5.51 -15.85 -1.71
C TRP A 7 -5.28 -16.78 -2.92
N GLN A 8 -5.84 -17.98 -2.90
CA GLN A 8 -5.78 -18.95 -4.01
C GLN A 8 -6.90 -18.77 -5.05
N GLN A 9 -7.76 -17.79 -4.90
CA GLN A 9 -8.92 -17.58 -5.76
C GLN A 9 -9.17 -16.10 -6.06
N TYR A 10 -10.15 -15.82 -6.92
CA TYR A 10 -10.61 -14.45 -7.16
C TYR A 10 -10.91 -13.72 -5.83
N PRO A 11 -10.53 -12.44 -5.66
CA PRO A 11 -10.08 -11.50 -6.69
C PRO A 11 -8.55 -11.39 -6.88
N PHE A 12 -7.76 -12.31 -6.34
CA PHE A 12 -6.32 -12.29 -6.52
C PHE A 12 -5.94 -12.70 -7.95
N ASP A 13 -4.90 -12.07 -8.52
CA ASP A 13 -4.43 -12.41 -9.86
C ASP A 13 -3.76 -13.80 -9.90
N LYS A 14 -3.59 -14.33 -11.11
CA LYS A 14 -3.07 -15.69 -11.30
C LYS A 14 -1.63 -15.87 -10.79
N GLU A 15 -0.78 -14.87 -10.99
CA GLU A 15 0.60 -14.91 -10.52
C GLU A 15 0.64 -15.02 -8.99
N THR A 16 -0.14 -14.19 -8.29
CA THR A 16 -0.30 -14.26 -6.83
C THR A 16 -0.81 -15.64 -6.37
N GLN A 17 -1.81 -16.20 -7.07
CA GLN A 17 -2.34 -17.52 -6.74
C GLN A 17 -1.29 -18.62 -6.93
N GLU A 18 -0.50 -18.56 -8.00
CA GLU A 18 0.60 -19.50 -8.29
C GLU A 18 1.71 -19.41 -7.24
N GLU A 19 2.10 -18.20 -6.83
CA GLU A 19 3.07 -18.00 -5.75
C GLU A 19 2.58 -18.56 -4.41
N VAL A 20 1.31 -18.34 -4.06
CA VAL A 20 0.71 -18.93 -2.85
C VAL A 20 0.71 -20.44 -2.93
N ASN A 21 0.37 -21.02 -4.08
CA ASN A 21 0.41 -22.47 -4.29
C ASN A 21 1.83 -23.04 -4.14
N ALA A 22 2.84 -22.32 -4.62
CA ALA A 22 4.23 -22.71 -4.44
C ALA A 22 4.65 -22.74 -2.96
N LEU A 23 4.14 -21.79 -2.15
CA LEU A 23 4.40 -21.75 -0.70
C LEU A 23 3.82 -22.96 0.06
N LEU A 24 2.81 -23.67 -0.46
CA LEU A 24 2.26 -24.87 0.18
C LEU A 24 3.32 -25.97 0.38
N ASN A 25 4.35 -25.98 -0.46
CA ASN A 25 5.47 -26.91 -0.34
C ASN A 25 6.47 -26.57 0.76
N ASN A 26 6.31 -25.39 1.41
CA ASN A 26 7.16 -24.92 2.50
C ASN A 26 6.29 -24.39 3.65
N PRO A 27 5.84 -25.25 4.57
CA PRO A 27 4.92 -24.87 5.65
C PRO A 27 5.43 -23.72 6.52
N LYS A 28 6.74 -23.67 6.77
CA LYS A 28 7.34 -22.59 7.59
C LYS A 28 7.25 -21.24 6.89
N ALA A 29 7.55 -21.18 5.60
CA ALA A 29 7.44 -19.97 4.79
C ALA A 29 5.99 -19.54 4.63
N LEU A 30 5.06 -20.50 4.47
CA LEU A 30 3.63 -20.25 4.40
C LEU A 30 3.11 -19.65 5.71
N GLU A 31 3.47 -20.24 6.85
CA GLU A 31 3.09 -19.72 8.16
C GLU A 31 3.62 -18.29 8.35
N ASP A 32 4.90 -18.04 8.09
CA ASP A 32 5.51 -16.71 8.19
C ASP A 32 4.85 -15.66 7.27
N ALA A 33 4.35 -16.07 6.11
CA ALA A 33 3.66 -15.18 5.18
C ALA A 33 2.22 -14.82 5.62
N PHE A 34 1.56 -15.69 6.39
CA PHE A 34 0.12 -15.57 6.68
C PHE A 34 -0.27 -15.58 8.16
N TYR A 35 0.67 -15.70 9.12
CA TYR A 35 0.34 -15.79 10.54
C TYR A 35 -0.26 -14.52 11.13
N THR A 36 0.01 -13.38 10.52
CA THR A 36 -0.50 -12.06 10.94
C THR A 36 -0.72 -11.13 9.75
N ASP A 37 -1.29 -9.98 10.01
CA ASP A 37 -1.38 -8.89 9.05
C ASP A 37 -0.15 -7.97 9.14
N LEU A 38 0.28 -7.44 8.01
CA LEU A 38 1.35 -6.43 7.97
C LEU A 38 0.93 -5.21 8.79
N SER A 39 1.67 -4.93 9.87
CA SER A 39 1.33 -3.87 10.80
C SER A 39 1.85 -2.50 10.35
N PHE A 40 1.12 -1.47 10.73
CA PHE A 40 1.55 -0.08 10.59
C PHE A 40 2.43 0.30 11.80
N GLY A 41 3.72 0.52 11.56
CA GLY A 41 4.65 0.99 12.59
C GLY A 41 4.66 2.52 12.70
N THR A 42 5.46 3.06 13.65
CA THR A 42 5.58 4.51 13.92
C THR A 42 6.02 5.33 12.68
N GLY A 43 6.80 4.72 11.80
CA GLY A 43 7.29 5.38 10.56
C GLY A 43 6.71 4.81 9.28
N GLY A 44 5.60 4.07 9.34
CA GLY A 44 4.97 3.44 8.20
C GLY A 44 5.03 1.91 8.22
N MET A 45 4.65 1.27 7.12
CA MET A 45 4.71 -0.18 6.97
C MET A 45 6.09 -0.62 6.50
N ARG A 46 6.59 -1.69 7.09
CA ARG A 46 7.83 -2.35 6.70
C ARG A 46 7.64 -3.85 6.72
N GLY A 47 8.18 -4.55 5.75
CA GLY A 47 8.09 -6.00 5.67
C GLY A 47 8.85 -6.56 4.49
N ILE A 48 8.92 -7.87 4.42
CA ILE A 48 9.47 -8.60 3.29
C ILE A 48 8.49 -8.52 2.12
N MET A 49 8.97 -8.32 0.91
CA MET A 49 8.14 -8.36 -0.29
C MET A 49 7.73 -9.80 -0.62
N GLY A 50 6.52 -9.98 -1.11
CA GLY A 50 5.99 -11.27 -1.52
C GLY A 50 4.50 -11.43 -1.25
N VAL A 51 3.98 -12.62 -1.50
CA VAL A 51 2.59 -12.96 -1.27
C VAL A 51 2.32 -13.26 0.20
N GLY A 52 1.14 -12.86 0.67
CA GLY A 52 0.69 -13.10 2.04
C GLY A 52 0.29 -11.83 2.78
N THR A 53 -0.44 -12.01 3.87
CA THR A 53 -0.96 -10.90 4.68
C THR A 53 0.13 -10.19 5.47
N ASN A 54 1.21 -10.89 5.81
CA ASN A 54 2.39 -10.37 6.52
C ASN A 54 3.53 -9.99 5.55
N ARG A 55 3.20 -9.60 4.33
CA ARG A 55 4.15 -9.23 3.28
C ARG A 55 3.79 -7.88 2.65
N VAL A 56 4.81 -7.22 2.12
CA VAL A 56 4.64 -6.03 1.28
C VAL A 56 4.24 -6.48 -0.13
N ASN A 57 3.05 -6.14 -0.54
CA ASN A 57 2.51 -6.38 -1.88
C ASN A 57 1.36 -5.40 -2.18
N ARG A 58 0.89 -5.40 -3.43
CA ARG A 58 -0.21 -4.53 -3.87
C ARG A 58 -1.50 -4.68 -3.06
N TYR A 59 -1.79 -5.87 -2.54
CA TYR A 59 -3.03 -6.13 -1.80
C TYR A 59 -2.95 -5.63 -0.36
N THR A 60 -1.83 -5.85 0.33
CA THR A 60 -1.62 -5.34 1.69
C THR A 60 -1.53 -3.82 1.69
N PHE A 61 -0.83 -3.22 0.72
CA PHE A 61 -0.81 -1.77 0.51
C PHE A 61 -2.19 -1.24 0.17
N GLY A 62 -2.92 -1.91 -0.74
CA GLY A 62 -4.27 -1.52 -1.12
C GLY A 62 -5.23 -1.50 0.06
N ARG A 63 -5.23 -2.54 0.87
CA ARG A 63 -6.08 -2.64 2.07
C ARG A 63 -5.78 -1.53 3.06
N ASN A 64 -4.50 -1.28 3.33
CA ASN A 64 -4.10 -0.24 4.26
C ASN A 64 -4.39 1.17 3.73
N THR A 65 -4.19 1.41 2.43
CA THR A 65 -4.58 2.66 1.78
C THR A 65 -6.07 2.91 1.87
N GLN A 66 -6.91 1.88 1.68
CA GLN A 66 -8.36 2.00 1.87
C GLN A 66 -8.71 2.39 3.32
N GLY A 67 -8.00 1.84 4.30
CA GLY A 67 -8.14 2.24 5.70
C GLY A 67 -7.83 3.73 5.91
N ILE A 68 -6.77 4.23 5.29
CA ILE A 68 -6.40 5.66 5.32
C ILE A 68 -7.48 6.50 4.63
N CYS A 69 -8.01 6.07 3.48
CA CYS A 69 -9.11 6.76 2.80
C CYS A 69 -10.33 6.90 3.71
N ASN A 70 -10.70 5.84 4.40
CA ASN A 70 -11.83 5.84 5.33
C ASN A 70 -11.59 6.82 6.50
N TYR A 71 -10.37 6.85 7.04
CA TYR A 71 -9.97 7.78 8.08
C TYR A 71 -10.03 9.24 7.60
N ILE A 72 -9.48 9.54 6.42
CA ILE A 72 -9.51 10.89 5.82
C ILE A 72 -10.94 11.37 5.63
N LYS A 73 -11.81 10.55 5.04
CA LYS A 73 -13.23 10.88 4.83
C LYS A 73 -13.96 11.17 6.14
N LYS A 74 -13.64 10.42 7.19
CA LYS A 74 -14.22 10.64 8.52
C LYS A 74 -13.70 11.91 9.19
N SER A 75 -12.41 12.21 9.00
CA SER A 75 -11.77 13.37 9.64
C SER A 75 -12.01 14.69 8.91
N PHE A 76 -12.29 14.65 7.62
CA PHE A 76 -12.48 15.81 6.76
C PHE A 76 -13.75 15.67 5.89
N PRO A 77 -14.95 15.52 6.50
CA PRO A 77 -16.17 15.20 5.76
C PRO A 77 -16.58 16.29 4.77
N ASP A 78 -16.26 17.56 5.07
CA ASP A 78 -16.70 18.73 4.31
C ASP A 78 -15.61 19.25 3.35
N LYS A 79 -14.50 18.52 3.20
CA LYS A 79 -13.39 18.93 2.35
C LYS A 79 -12.99 17.84 1.37
N ARG A 80 -12.78 18.25 0.14
CA ARG A 80 -12.09 17.38 -0.82
C ARG A 80 -10.62 17.28 -0.42
N ALA A 81 -10.28 16.14 0.15
CA ALA A 81 -8.93 15.90 0.66
C ALA A 81 -7.92 15.76 -0.49
N LYS A 82 -6.68 16.17 -0.23
CA LYS A 82 -5.55 16.09 -1.13
C LYS A 82 -4.44 15.25 -0.50
N VAL A 83 -3.84 14.39 -1.28
CA VAL A 83 -2.72 13.53 -0.86
C VAL A 83 -1.56 13.70 -1.83
N ILE A 84 -0.35 13.77 -1.27
CA ILE A 84 0.88 13.82 -2.05
C ILE A 84 1.62 12.50 -1.88
N ILE A 85 2.05 11.92 -2.99
CA ILE A 85 2.74 10.64 -3.02
C ILE A 85 4.11 10.83 -3.69
N GLY A 86 5.15 10.52 -2.95
CA GLY A 86 6.51 10.39 -3.44
C GLY A 86 6.96 8.92 -3.44
N TYR A 87 8.00 8.60 -4.18
CA TYR A 87 8.63 7.29 -4.18
C TYR A 87 10.13 7.42 -4.42
N ASP A 88 10.87 6.39 -4.04
CA ASP A 88 12.33 6.32 -4.18
C ASP A 88 12.75 5.23 -5.19
N CYS A 89 14.05 4.93 -5.24
CA CYS A 89 14.62 3.98 -6.21
C CYS A 89 14.51 2.51 -5.79
N ARG A 90 13.80 2.17 -4.72
CA ARG A 90 13.65 0.78 -4.28
C ARG A 90 12.78 -0.02 -5.24
N TYR A 91 13.00 -1.32 -5.23
CA TYR A 91 12.28 -2.26 -6.10
C TYR A 91 10.76 -2.11 -5.94
N GLN A 92 10.05 -1.94 -7.05
CA GLN A 92 8.60 -1.74 -7.13
C GLN A 92 8.04 -0.50 -6.38
N SER A 93 8.88 0.44 -5.96
CA SER A 93 8.41 1.64 -5.25
C SER A 93 7.45 2.48 -6.10
N ASP A 94 7.74 2.64 -7.38
CA ASP A 94 6.90 3.33 -8.36
C ASP A 94 5.55 2.61 -8.58
N THR A 95 5.58 1.28 -8.75
CA THR A 95 4.37 0.46 -8.96
C THR A 95 3.46 0.47 -7.73
N LEU A 96 4.03 0.39 -6.53
CA LEU A 96 3.28 0.50 -5.28
C LEU A 96 2.73 1.92 -5.08
N ALA A 97 3.50 2.96 -5.43
CA ALA A 97 3.04 4.34 -5.40
C ALA A 97 1.85 4.56 -6.33
N GLN A 98 1.89 4.01 -7.54
CA GLN A 98 0.77 4.06 -8.48
C GLN A 98 -0.47 3.33 -7.93
N THR A 99 -0.29 2.12 -7.37
CA THR A 99 -1.39 1.37 -6.74
C THR A 99 -2.09 2.19 -5.65
N VAL A 100 -1.31 2.86 -4.81
CA VAL A 100 -1.83 3.72 -3.74
C VAL A 100 -2.54 4.95 -4.32
N ALA A 101 -1.98 5.57 -5.35
CA ALA A 101 -2.58 6.71 -6.05
C ALA A 101 -3.95 6.36 -6.65
N ASP A 102 -4.06 5.20 -7.30
CA ASP A 102 -5.30 4.72 -7.90
C ASP A 102 -6.40 4.52 -6.85
N ILE A 103 -6.04 3.98 -5.67
CA ILE A 103 -7.01 3.76 -4.58
C ILE A 103 -7.49 5.10 -3.99
N PHE A 104 -6.60 6.06 -3.76
CA PHE A 104 -7.02 7.39 -3.30
C PHE A 104 -7.93 8.06 -4.33
N SER A 105 -7.57 8.00 -5.61
CA SER A 105 -8.36 8.54 -6.70
C SER A 105 -9.75 7.90 -6.78
N ALA A 106 -9.83 6.57 -6.68
CA ALA A 106 -11.09 5.83 -6.65
C ALA A 106 -11.97 6.21 -5.43
N ASN A 107 -11.36 6.73 -4.36
CA ASN A 107 -12.04 7.22 -3.18
C ASN A 107 -12.40 8.73 -3.25
N SER A 108 -12.28 9.36 -4.42
CA SER A 108 -12.54 10.80 -4.63
C SER A 108 -11.62 11.73 -3.82
N ILE A 109 -10.40 11.28 -3.56
CA ILE A 109 -9.33 12.06 -2.94
C ILE A 109 -8.41 12.55 -4.04
N ASP A 110 -8.07 13.85 -4.05
CA ASP A 110 -7.16 14.41 -5.04
C ASP A 110 -5.74 13.92 -4.79
N VAL A 111 -5.10 13.39 -5.81
CA VAL A 111 -3.77 12.80 -5.71
C VAL A 111 -2.76 13.59 -6.53
N TYR A 112 -1.66 13.93 -5.90
CA TYR A 112 -0.47 14.48 -6.52
C TYR A 112 0.66 13.46 -6.41
N LEU A 113 0.89 12.71 -7.48
CA LEU A 113 1.98 11.74 -7.59
C LEU A 113 3.16 12.39 -8.29
N PHE A 114 4.33 12.37 -7.67
CA PHE A 114 5.54 12.84 -8.33
C PHE A 114 5.86 11.97 -9.55
N SER A 115 6.21 12.63 -10.65
CA SER A 115 6.52 11.96 -11.92
C SER A 115 7.92 11.32 -11.97
N ALA A 116 8.75 11.58 -10.96
CA ALA A 116 10.08 11.05 -10.83
C ALA A 116 10.47 10.93 -9.35
N LEU A 117 11.57 10.24 -9.08
CA LEU A 117 12.13 10.11 -7.74
C LEU A 117 12.35 11.49 -7.12
N ARG A 118 11.92 11.65 -5.87
CA ARG A 118 12.09 12.90 -5.11
C ARG A 118 12.48 12.63 -3.67
N PRO A 119 13.37 13.46 -3.11
CA PRO A 119 13.74 13.34 -1.72
C PRO A 119 12.61 13.80 -0.79
N THR A 120 12.58 13.24 0.41
CA THR A 120 11.58 13.54 1.46
C THR A 120 11.34 15.05 1.69
N PRO A 121 12.35 15.94 1.69
CA PRO A 121 12.14 17.38 1.87
C PRO A 121 11.22 18.00 0.80
N GLU A 122 11.31 17.57 -0.46
CA GLU A 122 10.42 18.06 -1.54
C GLU A 122 8.97 17.64 -1.28
N VAL A 123 8.75 16.40 -0.84
CA VAL A 123 7.41 15.91 -0.50
C VAL A 123 6.83 16.70 0.67
N SER A 124 7.64 16.98 1.70
CA SER A 124 7.24 17.81 2.84
C SER A 124 6.94 19.26 2.44
N PHE A 125 7.68 19.83 1.50
CA PHE A 125 7.40 21.15 0.95
C PHE A 125 6.07 21.17 0.18
N ALA A 126 5.86 20.19 -0.68
CA ALA A 126 4.67 20.09 -1.53
C ALA A 126 3.37 19.99 -0.72
N ILE A 127 3.38 19.36 0.47
CA ILE A 127 2.21 19.31 1.36
C ILE A 127 1.74 20.72 1.72
N ARG A 128 2.67 21.57 2.11
CA ARG A 128 2.36 22.95 2.54
C ARG A 128 1.94 23.80 1.37
N GLU A 129 2.65 23.71 0.25
CA GLU A 129 2.39 24.49 -0.95
C GLU A 129 1.03 24.16 -1.58
N LEU A 130 0.66 22.89 -1.63
CA LEU A 130 -0.59 22.43 -2.22
C LEU A 130 -1.76 22.32 -1.21
N GLY A 131 -1.50 22.56 0.08
CA GLY A 131 -2.50 22.47 1.14
C GLY A 131 -3.05 21.04 1.30
N ALA A 132 -2.18 20.04 1.17
CA ALA A 132 -2.57 18.64 1.30
C ALA A 132 -2.73 18.21 2.76
N GLN A 133 -3.63 17.26 3.01
CA GLN A 133 -3.90 16.71 4.34
C GLN A 133 -2.96 15.58 4.72
N LEU A 134 -2.36 14.92 3.72
CA LEU A 134 -1.49 13.76 3.93
C LEU A 134 -0.39 13.72 2.88
N SER A 135 0.77 13.18 3.25
CA SER A 135 1.75 12.67 2.30
C SER A 135 2.10 11.23 2.58
N LEU A 136 2.44 10.54 1.53
CA LEU A 136 3.00 9.19 1.58
C LEU A 136 4.31 9.16 0.82
N ILE A 137 5.26 8.44 1.37
CA ILE A 137 6.53 8.15 0.73
C ILE A 137 6.70 6.65 0.72
N HIS A 138 6.82 6.11 -0.48
CA HIS A 138 7.14 4.69 -0.66
C HIS A 138 8.64 4.52 -0.62
N ILE A 139 9.06 4.06 0.51
CA ILE A 139 10.46 3.77 0.80
C ILE A 139 10.64 2.26 0.92
#